data_d0b824054b078785a65a29f8c0554f76
#
_entry.id   d0b824054b078785a65a29f8c0554f76
#
_cell.length_a   1.000
_cell.length_b   1.000
_cell.length_c   1.000
_cell.angle_alpha   90.00
_cell.angle_beta   90.00
_cell.angle_gamma   90.00
#
_symmetry.space_group_name_H-M   'P 1'
#
loop_
_entity.id
_entity.type
_entity.pdbx_description
1 polymer ?
#
loop_
_entity_poly.entity_id
_entity_poly.type
_entity_poly.pdbx_seq_one_letter_code
_entity_poly.pdbx_strand_id
1 'polypeptide(L)'
;SISSNWIYHGLQKIFRSGVLETLEDPVPEEILEKYHLPSLKTAIVWIHCPRKKEDAEIARKRFAFEEILLIQLDRQKEKYIAQREKSFAIPSKTEEIKEFTDTFPFPLTDAQNKSIEAILSDFQTGHPMSRLLEGDVGSGKTAVAATAVYATSTSRPKGQDFGTLQSAYMAPTEILAQQHFESFIKY
;
A
#
# COMPACT_ATOMS: atom_id res chain seq x y z
N SER A 1 -20.39 34.90 17.43
CA SER A 1 -19.23 34.04 17.25
C SER A 1 -19.02 33.14 18.47
N ILE A 2 -18.76 31.87 18.27
CA ILE A 2 -18.48 30.93 19.37
C ILE A 2 -17.12 31.31 19.95
N SER A 3 -17.05 31.63 21.25
CA SER A 3 -15.80 31.97 21.93
C SER A 3 -15.06 30.71 22.41
N SER A 4 -13.72 30.78 22.51
CA SER A 4 -12.89 29.69 23.07
C SER A 4 -13.34 29.27 24.47
N ASN A 5 -13.84 30.21 25.29
CA ASN A 5 -14.40 29.92 26.62
C ASN A 5 -15.64 29.05 26.53
N TRP A 6 -16.55 29.30 25.59
CA TRP A 6 -17.72 28.48 25.39
C TRP A 6 -17.39 27.04 25.06
N ILE A 7 -16.42 26.84 24.13
CA ILE A 7 -15.92 25.51 23.75
C ILE A 7 -15.31 24.83 24.99
N TYR A 8 -14.45 25.52 25.73
CA TYR A 8 -13.81 24.98 26.93
C TYR A 8 -14.85 24.51 27.97
N HIS A 9 -15.85 25.32 28.29
CA HIS A 9 -16.92 24.93 29.22
C HIS A 9 -17.78 23.77 28.71
N GLY A 10 -18.03 23.71 27.42
CA GLY A 10 -18.69 22.58 26.77
C GLY A 10 -17.94 21.28 26.95
N LEU A 11 -16.62 21.29 26.66
CA LEU A 11 -15.73 20.13 26.83
C LEU A 11 -15.67 19.69 28.30
N GLN A 12 -15.52 20.61 29.25
CA GLN A 12 -15.52 20.30 30.68
C GLN A 12 -16.81 19.60 31.12
N LYS A 13 -17.96 20.02 30.58
CA LYS A 13 -19.24 19.37 30.85
C LYS A 13 -19.29 17.93 30.30
N ILE A 14 -18.76 17.70 29.08
CA ILE A 14 -18.67 16.39 28.50
C ILE A 14 -17.74 15.49 29.34
N PHE A 15 -16.57 15.99 29.72
CA PHE A 15 -15.61 15.20 30.53
C PHE A 15 -16.18 14.80 31.91
N ARG A 16 -17.04 15.63 32.50
CA ARG A 16 -17.72 15.34 33.78
C ARG A 16 -18.93 14.42 33.63
N SER A 17 -19.48 14.24 32.46
CA SER A 17 -20.68 13.41 32.24
C SER A 17 -20.43 11.90 32.32
N GLY A 18 -19.14 11.46 32.36
CA GLY A 18 -18.80 10.05 32.38
C GLY A 18 -18.84 9.38 31.02
N VAL A 19 -19.18 10.11 29.94
CA VAL A 19 -19.25 9.51 28.59
C VAL A 19 -17.92 8.93 28.11
N LEU A 20 -16.78 9.44 28.60
CA LEU A 20 -15.47 8.90 28.25
C LEU A 20 -15.23 7.51 28.84
N GLU A 21 -15.95 7.12 29.88
CA GLU A 21 -15.86 5.80 30.49
C GLU A 21 -16.52 4.70 29.65
N THR A 22 -17.42 5.09 28.74
CA THR A 22 -18.11 4.17 27.83
C THR A 22 -17.35 3.92 26.52
N LEU A 23 -16.24 4.65 26.30
CA LEU A 23 -15.46 4.51 25.07
C LEU A 23 -14.51 3.32 25.21
N GLU A 24 -14.61 2.41 24.25
CA GLU A 24 -13.64 1.33 24.06
C GLU A 24 -12.44 1.86 23.27
N ASP A 25 -11.23 1.52 23.71
CA ASP A 25 -10.02 1.88 22.99
C ASP A 25 -9.84 0.91 21.81
N PRO A 26 -9.82 1.38 20.55
CA PRO A 26 -9.64 0.50 19.39
C PRO A 26 -8.21 -0.05 19.28
N VAL A 27 -7.25 0.52 20.03
CA VAL A 27 -5.86 0.05 20.03
C VAL A 27 -5.62 -0.84 21.25
N PRO A 28 -5.20 -2.09 21.06
CA PRO A 28 -4.91 -3.00 22.17
C PRO A 28 -3.88 -2.45 23.16
N GLU A 29 -4.08 -2.75 24.45
CA GLU A 29 -3.23 -2.27 25.54
C GLU A 29 -1.74 -2.61 25.35
N GLU A 30 -1.45 -3.81 24.88
CA GLU A 30 -0.07 -4.24 24.56
C GLU A 30 0.63 -3.35 23.53
N ILE A 31 -0.14 -2.82 22.56
CA ILE A 31 0.37 -1.88 21.55
C ILE A 31 0.57 -0.51 22.16
N LEU A 32 -0.37 -0.05 23.00
CA LEU A 32 -0.23 1.23 23.69
C LEU A 32 1.03 1.27 24.55
N GLU A 33 1.28 0.21 25.33
CA GLU A 33 2.47 0.07 26.16
C GLU A 33 3.76 0.04 25.31
N LYS A 34 3.79 -0.81 24.28
CA LYS A 34 4.96 -0.96 23.41
C LYS A 34 5.42 0.34 22.76
N TYR A 35 4.47 1.20 22.38
CA TYR A 35 4.77 2.48 21.69
C TYR A 35 4.68 3.70 22.61
N HIS A 36 4.50 3.49 23.92
CA HIS A 36 4.35 4.53 24.92
C HIS A 36 3.26 5.53 24.56
N LEU A 37 2.08 5.02 24.21
CA LEU A 37 0.92 5.82 23.82
C LEU A 37 -0.09 5.88 24.98
N PRO A 38 -0.77 7.01 25.19
CA PRO A 38 -1.85 7.10 26.16
C PRO A 38 -3.09 6.35 25.69
N SER A 39 -3.96 5.97 26.62
CA SER A 39 -5.30 5.46 26.30
C SER A 39 -6.11 6.51 25.53
N LEU A 40 -7.13 6.04 24.78
CA LEU A 40 -8.05 6.92 24.04
C LEU A 40 -8.63 8.02 24.91
N LYS A 41 -9.13 7.67 26.09
CA LYS A 41 -9.66 8.60 27.08
C LYS A 41 -8.66 9.69 27.46
N THR A 42 -7.45 9.30 27.81
CA THR A 42 -6.37 10.23 28.16
C THR A 42 -6.00 11.12 26.98
N ALA A 43 -5.90 10.56 25.78
CA ALA A 43 -5.58 11.31 24.56
C ALA A 43 -6.65 12.35 24.23
N ILE A 44 -7.95 12.01 24.37
CA ILE A 44 -9.06 12.96 24.18
C ILE A 44 -8.97 14.13 25.16
N VAL A 45 -8.67 13.85 26.42
CA VAL A 45 -8.52 14.93 27.42
C VAL A 45 -7.31 15.78 27.09
N TRP A 46 -6.18 15.18 26.76
CA TRP A 46 -4.92 15.89 26.50
C TRP A 46 -4.93 16.72 25.21
N ILE A 47 -5.63 16.28 24.16
CA ILE A 47 -5.72 17.06 22.92
C ILE A 47 -6.54 18.33 23.08
N HIS A 48 -7.53 18.31 23.98
CA HIS A 48 -8.46 19.42 24.18
C HIS A 48 -8.12 20.30 25.41
N CYS A 49 -7.57 19.70 26.46
CA CYS A 49 -7.25 20.37 27.72
C CYS A 49 -5.88 19.90 28.23
N PRO A 50 -4.78 20.15 27.47
CA PRO A 50 -3.45 19.75 27.89
C PRO A 50 -3.03 20.55 29.13
N ARG A 51 -2.32 19.91 30.06
CA ARG A 51 -1.72 20.61 31.21
C ARG A 51 -0.39 21.26 30.83
N LYS A 52 0.31 20.65 29.86
CA LYS A 52 1.57 21.10 29.29
C LYS A 52 1.61 20.77 27.81
N LYS A 53 2.55 21.40 27.08
CA LYS A 53 2.65 21.24 25.62
C LYS A 53 2.86 19.80 25.18
N GLU A 54 3.66 19.07 25.94
CA GLU A 54 3.98 17.66 25.67
C GLU A 54 2.74 16.77 25.70
N ASP A 55 1.75 17.06 26.56
CA ASP A 55 0.52 16.27 26.62
C ASP A 55 -0.22 16.33 25.27
N ALA A 56 -0.31 17.52 24.67
CA ALA A 56 -0.96 17.70 23.37
C ALA A 56 -0.16 17.00 22.23
N GLU A 57 1.16 17.03 22.29
CA GLU A 57 2.02 16.38 21.31
C GLU A 57 1.88 14.85 21.37
N ILE A 58 1.88 14.28 22.58
CA ILE A 58 1.68 12.83 22.80
C ILE A 58 0.25 12.41 22.36
N ALA A 59 -0.77 13.22 22.65
CA ALA A 59 -2.13 12.95 22.18
C ALA A 59 -2.22 12.94 20.64
N ARG A 60 -1.58 13.90 19.96
CA ARG A 60 -1.52 13.93 18.48
C ARG A 60 -0.80 12.69 17.94
N LYS A 61 0.32 12.30 18.56
CA LYS A 61 1.02 11.06 18.18
C LYS A 61 0.10 9.85 18.31
N ARG A 62 -0.69 9.76 19.37
CA ARG A 62 -1.64 8.67 19.59
C ARG A 62 -2.70 8.60 18.49
N PHE A 63 -3.31 9.73 18.12
CA PHE A 63 -4.34 9.75 17.06
C PHE A 63 -3.74 9.47 15.68
N ALA A 64 -2.57 10.04 15.37
CA ALA A 64 -1.86 9.73 14.12
C ALA A 64 -1.49 8.24 14.02
N PHE A 65 -1.05 7.64 15.13
CA PHE A 65 -0.77 6.20 15.19
C PHE A 65 -2.03 5.37 14.93
N GLU A 66 -3.15 5.71 15.57
CA GLU A 66 -4.42 5.00 15.39
C GLU A 66 -4.90 5.08 13.93
N GLU A 67 -4.87 6.26 13.33
CA GLU A 67 -5.26 6.45 11.93
C GLU A 67 -4.44 5.54 11.01
N ILE A 68 -3.11 5.55 11.14
CA ILE A 68 -2.23 4.70 10.34
C ILE A 68 -2.45 3.22 10.64
N LEU A 69 -2.65 2.84 11.90
CA LEU A 69 -2.92 1.46 12.29
C LEU A 69 -4.20 0.94 11.62
N LEU A 70 -5.28 1.71 11.66
CA LEU A 70 -6.56 1.32 11.05
C LEU A 70 -6.44 1.16 9.53
N ILE A 71 -5.75 2.11 8.86
CA ILE A 71 -5.46 2.01 7.43
C ILE A 71 -4.65 0.74 7.12
N GLN A 72 -3.62 0.45 7.90
CA GLN A 72 -2.78 -0.74 7.70
C GLN A 72 -3.54 -2.04 7.96
N LEU A 73 -4.40 -2.07 8.97
CA LEU A 73 -5.24 -3.25 9.24
C LEU A 73 -6.23 -3.52 8.10
N ASP A 74 -6.84 -2.46 7.55
CA ASP A 74 -7.75 -2.60 6.41
C ASP A 74 -7.01 -3.11 5.17
N ARG A 75 -5.83 -2.57 4.87
CA ARG A 75 -4.95 -3.06 3.80
C ARG A 75 -4.51 -4.51 3.99
N GLN A 76 -4.16 -4.90 5.21
CA GLN A 76 -3.81 -6.30 5.50
C GLN A 76 -5.01 -7.24 5.34
N LYS A 77 -6.20 -6.79 5.72
CA LYS A 77 -7.45 -7.54 5.50
C LYS A 77 -7.72 -7.75 4.01
N GLU A 78 -7.64 -6.68 3.20
CA GLU A 78 -7.79 -6.78 1.74
C GLU A 78 -6.77 -7.76 1.14
N LYS A 79 -5.51 -7.65 1.53
CA LYS A 79 -4.45 -8.57 1.10
C LYS A 79 -4.75 -10.03 1.48
N TYR A 80 -5.19 -10.25 2.71
CA TYR A 80 -5.54 -11.60 3.19
C TYR A 80 -6.72 -12.20 2.40
N ILE A 81 -7.74 -11.39 2.08
CA ILE A 81 -8.87 -11.81 1.25
C ILE A 81 -8.37 -12.16 -0.16
N ALA A 82 -7.58 -11.26 -0.78
CA ALA A 82 -7.04 -11.49 -2.12
C ALA A 82 -6.16 -12.74 -2.21
N GLN A 83 -5.37 -13.04 -1.18
CA GLN A 83 -4.53 -14.25 -1.13
C GLN A 83 -5.33 -15.56 -1.04
N ARG A 84 -6.63 -15.53 -0.73
CA ARG A 84 -7.51 -16.71 -0.78
C ARG A 84 -8.07 -17.00 -2.16
N GLU A 85 -8.07 -16.00 -3.02
CA GLU A 85 -8.48 -16.18 -4.41
C GLU A 85 -7.41 -16.96 -5.16
N LYS A 86 -7.85 -17.77 -6.13
CA LYS A 86 -6.96 -18.50 -7.01
C LYS A 86 -6.67 -17.68 -8.25
N SER A 87 -5.42 -17.69 -8.68
CA SER A 87 -4.96 -17.10 -9.92
C SER A 87 -4.16 -18.11 -10.73
N PHE A 88 -3.88 -17.78 -11.96
CA PHE A 88 -2.98 -18.59 -12.78
C PHE A 88 -1.55 -18.47 -12.27
N ALA A 89 -0.89 -19.59 -12.03
CA ALA A 89 0.55 -19.59 -11.80
C ALA A 89 1.27 -19.48 -13.16
N ILE A 90 1.99 -18.37 -13.34
CA ILE A 90 2.69 -18.04 -14.57
C ILE A 90 4.16 -18.44 -14.37
N PRO A 91 4.65 -19.49 -15.06
CA PRO A 91 6.06 -19.87 -14.98
C PRO A 91 6.88 -18.84 -15.76
N SER A 92 7.79 -18.17 -15.10
CA SER A 92 8.75 -17.32 -15.77
C SER A 92 10.02 -18.13 -16.07
N LYS A 93 10.42 -18.20 -17.34
CA LYS A 93 11.70 -18.75 -17.73
C LYS A 93 12.74 -17.63 -17.69
N THR A 94 13.70 -17.75 -16.81
CA THR A 94 14.69 -16.70 -16.54
C THR A 94 15.45 -16.31 -17.82
N GLU A 95 15.76 -17.27 -18.67
CA GLU A 95 16.45 -17.06 -19.95
C GLU A 95 15.61 -16.20 -20.91
N GLU A 96 14.33 -16.51 -21.09
CA GLU A 96 13.43 -15.75 -21.98
C GLU A 96 13.21 -14.31 -21.48
N ILE A 97 13.11 -14.14 -20.17
CA ILE A 97 13.01 -12.80 -19.56
C ILE A 97 14.30 -12.00 -19.77
N LYS A 98 15.44 -12.64 -19.61
CA LYS A 98 16.73 -12.00 -19.84
C LYS A 98 16.90 -11.60 -21.30
N GLU A 99 16.62 -12.50 -22.26
CA GLU A 99 16.65 -12.19 -23.68
C GLU A 99 15.75 -10.97 -24.00
N PHE A 100 14.55 -10.90 -23.43
CA PHE A 100 13.68 -9.76 -23.59
C PHE A 100 14.26 -8.48 -23.00
N THR A 101 14.77 -8.51 -21.77
CA THR A 101 15.34 -7.31 -21.12
C THR A 101 16.64 -6.85 -21.78
N ASP A 102 17.39 -7.73 -22.43
CA ASP A 102 18.58 -7.39 -23.21
C ASP A 102 18.24 -6.63 -24.51
N THR A 103 16.97 -6.64 -24.96
CA THR A 103 16.51 -5.80 -26.10
C THR A 103 16.34 -4.32 -25.73
N PHE A 104 16.33 -3.98 -24.45
CA PHE A 104 16.13 -2.60 -24.02
C PHE A 104 17.31 -1.70 -24.46
N PRO A 105 17.06 -0.45 -24.85
CA PRO A 105 18.12 0.47 -25.29
C PRO A 105 19.02 0.97 -24.14
N PHE A 106 18.90 0.38 -22.96
CA PHE A 106 19.65 0.69 -21.74
C PHE A 106 19.77 -0.55 -20.85
N PRO A 107 20.85 -0.68 -20.08
CA PRO A 107 20.95 -1.74 -19.09
C PRO A 107 20.00 -1.49 -17.92
N LEU A 108 19.41 -2.56 -17.39
CA LEU A 108 18.60 -2.47 -16.17
C LEU A 108 19.48 -2.21 -14.94
N THR A 109 18.98 -1.37 -14.03
CA THR A 109 19.60 -1.16 -12.73
C THR A 109 19.33 -2.33 -11.79
N ASP A 110 20.12 -2.46 -10.71
CA ASP A 110 19.90 -3.48 -9.68
C ASP A 110 18.51 -3.37 -9.04
N ALA A 111 18.00 -2.13 -8.86
CA ALA A 111 16.66 -1.90 -8.30
C ALA A 111 15.56 -2.39 -9.26
N GLN A 112 15.72 -2.18 -10.57
CA GLN A 112 14.79 -2.68 -11.57
C GLN A 112 14.82 -4.21 -11.64
N ASN A 113 16.00 -4.82 -11.64
CA ASN A 113 16.17 -6.28 -11.62
C ASN A 113 15.47 -6.89 -10.38
N LYS A 114 15.71 -6.37 -9.18
CA LYS A 114 15.06 -6.82 -7.96
C LYS A 114 13.52 -6.67 -8.03
N SER A 115 13.03 -5.60 -8.65
CA SER A 115 11.59 -5.38 -8.83
C SER A 115 10.98 -6.40 -9.78
N ILE A 116 11.66 -6.70 -10.88
CA ILE A 116 11.27 -7.74 -11.85
C ILE A 116 11.25 -9.12 -11.17
N GLU A 117 12.33 -9.50 -10.49
CA GLU A 117 12.42 -10.77 -9.77
C GLU A 117 11.27 -10.93 -8.74
N ALA A 118 10.95 -9.87 -8.01
CA ALA A 118 9.85 -9.89 -7.04
C ALA A 118 8.49 -10.09 -7.71
N ILE A 119 8.23 -9.43 -8.84
CA ILE A 119 6.99 -9.59 -9.62
C ILE A 119 6.90 -11.01 -10.20
N LEU A 120 7.97 -11.51 -10.80
CA LEU A 120 8.00 -12.86 -11.37
C LEU A 120 7.86 -13.95 -10.30
N SER A 121 8.40 -13.73 -9.10
CA SER A 121 8.18 -14.61 -7.96
C SER A 121 6.70 -14.64 -7.54
N ASP A 122 6.05 -13.49 -7.47
CA ASP A 122 4.61 -13.41 -7.15
C ASP A 122 3.77 -14.15 -8.21
N PHE A 123 4.11 -14.04 -9.50
CA PHE A 123 3.41 -14.73 -10.58
C PHE A 123 3.41 -16.25 -10.44
N GLN A 124 4.40 -16.83 -9.77
CA GLN A 124 4.50 -18.28 -9.58
C GLN A 124 3.64 -18.80 -8.43
N THR A 125 3.11 -17.93 -7.58
CA THR A 125 2.41 -18.33 -6.34
C THR A 125 1.03 -18.94 -6.59
N GLY A 126 0.41 -18.67 -7.74
CA GLY A 126 -0.98 -19.08 -8.03
C GLY A 126 -2.04 -18.27 -7.27
N HIS A 127 -1.66 -17.14 -6.71
CA HIS A 127 -2.53 -16.17 -6.06
C HIS A 127 -2.46 -14.80 -6.77
N PRO A 128 -3.53 -13.98 -6.73
CA PRO A 128 -3.49 -12.65 -7.29
C PRO A 128 -2.40 -11.80 -6.65
N MET A 129 -1.60 -11.15 -7.48
CA MET A 129 -0.60 -10.19 -7.05
C MET A 129 -1.23 -8.79 -6.96
N SER A 130 -0.96 -8.07 -5.88
CA SER A 130 -1.21 -6.64 -5.76
C SER A 130 0.06 -5.96 -5.25
N ARG A 131 0.80 -5.28 -6.13
CA ARG A 131 2.11 -4.70 -5.83
C ARG A 131 2.18 -3.25 -6.30
N LEU A 132 2.64 -2.37 -5.42
CA LEU A 132 2.97 -0.99 -5.75
C LEU A 132 4.44 -0.93 -6.20
N LEU A 133 4.70 -0.34 -7.37
CA LEU A 133 6.02 -0.02 -7.88
C LEU A 133 6.25 1.48 -7.78
N GLU A 134 7.06 1.91 -6.83
CA GLU A 134 7.44 3.31 -6.64
C GLU A 134 8.79 3.63 -7.29
N GLY A 135 8.93 4.87 -7.71
CA GLY A 135 10.18 5.40 -8.28
C GLY A 135 9.95 6.77 -8.90
N ASP A 136 11.02 7.54 -9.02
CA ASP A 136 11.00 8.87 -9.61
C ASP A 136 10.58 8.87 -11.09
N VAL A 137 10.27 10.05 -11.63
CA VAL A 137 10.03 10.23 -13.06
C VAL A 137 11.32 9.87 -13.81
N GLY A 138 11.22 9.04 -14.83
CA GLY A 138 12.38 8.56 -15.58
C GLY A 138 13.13 7.39 -14.95
N SER A 139 12.72 6.84 -13.79
CA SER A 139 13.37 5.68 -13.16
C SER A 139 13.17 4.34 -13.90
N GLY A 140 12.49 4.34 -15.05
CA GLY A 140 12.29 3.14 -15.88
C GLY A 140 11.20 2.20 -15.40
N LYS A 141 10.21 2.66 -14.62
CA LYS A 141 9.04 1.85 -14.20
C LYS A 141 8.33 1.17 -15.37
N THR A 142 8.31 1.83 -16.53
CA THR A 142 7.70 1.29 -17.75
C THR A 142 8.42 0.02 -18.25
N ALA A 143 9.75 -0.05 -18.12
CA ALA A 143 10.51 -1.25 -18.49
C ALA A 143 10.19 -2.43 -17.57
N VAL A 144 10.07 -2.19 -16.27
CA VAL A 144 9.63 -3.21 -15.30
C VAL A 144 8.21 -3.70 -15.61
N ALA A 145 7.29 -2.79 -15.92
CA ALA A 145 5.92 -3.13 -16.31
C ALA A 145 5.87 -3.88 -17.64
N ALA A 146 6.66 -3.48 -18.63
CA ALA A 146 6.76 -4.18 -19.92
C ALA A 146 7.27 -5.61 -19.75
N THR A 147 8.23 -5.84 -18.85
CA THR A 147 8.73 -7.20 -18.54
C THR A 147 7.64 -8.06 -17.91
N ALA A 148 6.81 -7.49 -17.01
CA ALA A 148 5.67 -8.21 -16.44
C ALA A 148 4.59 -8.55 -17.49
N VAL A 149 4.31 -7.64 -18.41
CA VAL A 149 3.40 -7.86 -19.54
C VAL A 149 3.95 -8.93 -20.48
N TYR A 150 5.22 -8.86 -20.81
CA TYR A 150 5.89 -9.88 -21.63
C TYR A 150 5.79 -11.26 -20.99
N ALA A 151 6.16 -11.40 -19.72
CA ALA A 151 6.08 -12.68 -19.00
C ALA A 151 4.64 -13.26 -19.00
N THR A 152 3.63 -12.41 -18.83
CA THR A 152 2.23 -12.82 -18.84
C THR A 152 1.78 -13.26 -20.23
N SER A 153 2.17 -12.52 -21.27
CA SER A 153 1.68 -12.72 -22.65
C SER A 153 2.40 -13.83 -23.41
N THR A 154 3.59 -14.23 -22.97
CA THR A 154 4.41 -15.28 -23.65
C THR A 154 4.41 -16.61 -22.90
N SER A 155 4.15 -16.60 -21.59
CA SER A 155 4.18 -17.82 -20.78
C SER A 155 2.82 -18.51 -20.72
N ARG A 156 2.84 -19.85 -20.89
CA ARG A 156 1.63 -20.66 -20.68
C ARG A 156 1.43 -20.90 -19.17
N PRO A 157 0.23 -20.61 -18.64
CA PRO A 157 -0.07 -20.89 -17.24
C PRO A 157 0.05 -22.36 -16.89
N LYS A 158 0.52 -22.69 -15.69
CA LYS A 158 0.65 -24.08 -15.23
C LYS A 158 -0.71 -24.75 -15.16
N GLY A 159 -0.78 -25.99 -15.66
CA GLY A 159 -1.99 -26.83 -15.61
C GLY A 159 -3.07 -26.41 -16.60
N GLN A 160 -2.75 -25.58 -17.60
CA GLN A 160 -3.66 -25.16 -18.66
C GLN A 160 -3.16 -25.64 -20.01
N ASP A 161 -4.08 -26.00 -20.92
CA ASP A 161 -3.82 -26.41 -22.31
C ASP A 161 -4.14 -25.32 -23.33
N PHE A 162 -4.71 -24.21 -22.90
CA PHE A 162 -4.84 -23.01 -23.74
C PHE A 162 -3.54 -22.20 -23.77
N GLY A 163 -3.47 -21.24 -24.70
CA GLY A 163 -2.28 -20.42 -24.94
C GLY A 163 -1.84 -19.51 -23.79
N THR A 164 -1.61 -18.26 -24.09
CA THR A 164 -1.11 -17.26 -23.15
C THR A 164 -2.25 -16.45 -22.51
N LEU A 165 -1.95 -15.75 -21.44
CA LEU A 165 -2.86 -14.79 -20.81
C LEU A 165 -2.84 -13.44 -21.54
N GLN A 166 -3.86 -12.64 -21.32
CA GLN A 166 -3.92 -11.27 -21.80
C GLN A 166 -3.55 -10.29 -20.70
N SER A 167 -2.89 -9.19 -21.09
CA SER A 167 -2.56 -8.09 -20.19
C SER A 167 -3.31 -6.83 -20.60
N ALA A 168 -3.82 -6.08 -19.61
CA ALA A 168 -4.39 -4.76 -19.80
C ALA A 168 -3.52 -3.74 -19.09
N TYR A 169 -3.06 -2.71 -19.80
CA TYR A 169 -2.25 -1.64 -19.27
C TYR A 169 -3.05 -0.33 -19.29
N MET A 170 -3.32 0.22 -18.11
CA MET A 170 -4.09 1.46 -17.96
C MET A 170 -3.18 2.65 -17.73
N ALA A 171 -3.53 3.78 -18.32
CA ALA A 171 -2.87 5.06 -18.09
C ALA A 171 -3.92 6.15 -17.81
N PRO A 172 -3.59 7.22 -17.07
CA PRO A 172 -4.56 8.24 -16.68
C PRO A 172 -5.04 9.13 -17.84
N THR A 173 -4.31 9.16 -18.95
CA THR A 173 -4.66 9.96 -20.14
C THR A 173 -4.39 9.18 -21.42
N GLU A 174 -5.09 9.54 -22.50
CA GLU A 174 -4.89 8.97 -23.84
C GLU A 174 -3.45 9.16 -24.34
N ILE A 175 -2.87 10.35 -24.11
CA ILE A 175 -1.51 10.66 -24.52
C ILE A 175 -0.50 9.71 -23.86
N LEU A 176 -0.65 9.46 -22.56
CA LEU A 176 0.22 8.53 -21.83
C LEU A 176 0.00 7.09 -22.27
N ALA A 177 -1.25 6.69 -22.55
CA ALA A 177 -1.54 5.35 -23.08
C ALA A 177 -0.83 5.13 -24.41
N GLN A 178 -0.88 6.12 -25.34
CA GLN A 178 -0.20 6.04 -26.61
C GLN A 178 1.33 6.00 -26.45
N GLN A 179 1.91 6.83 -25.59
CA GLN A 179 3.35 6.79 -25.29
C GLN A 179 3.81 5.45 -24.74
N HIS A 180 3.03 4.84 -23.85
CA HIS A 180 3.33 3.52 -23.32
C HIS A 180 3.20 2.44 -24.39
N PHE A 181 2.19 2.49 -25.24
CA PHE A 181 2.03 1.59 -26.37
C PHE A 181 3.22 1.65 -27.32
N GLU A 182 3.65 2.86 -27.71
CA GLU A 182 4.84 3.04 -28.55
C GLU A 182 6.12 2.52 -27.88
N SER A 183 6.24 2.68 -26.57
CA SER A 183 7.37 2.14 -25.80
C SER A 183 7.39 0.62 -25.80
N PHE A 184 6.22 -0.01 -25.61
CA PHE A 184 6.11 -1.49 -25.59
C PHE A 184 6.37 -2.13 -26.96
N ILE A 185 6.06 -1.44 -28.05
CA ILE A 185 6.41 -1.91 -29.42
C ILE A 185 7.93 -1.85 -29.68
N LYS A 186 8.63 -0.92 -29.04
CA LYS A 186 10.09 -0.76 -29.22
C LYS A 186 10.90 -1.76 -28.39
N TYR A 187 10.33 -2.34 -27.36
CA TYR A 187 10.94 -3.39 -26.53
C TYR A 187 10.68 -4.77 -27.12
#